data_371baabfe71991f65711ec1bf4b30c06
#
_entry.id   371baabfe71991f65711ec1bf4b30c06
#
_cell.length_a   1.000
_cell.length_b   1.000
_cell.length_c   1.000
_cell.angle_alpha   90.00
_cell.angle_beta   90.00
_cell.angle_gamma   90.00
#
_symmetry.space_group_name_H-M   'P 1'
#
loop_
_entity.id
_entity.type
_entity.pdbx_description
1 polymer ?
#
loop_
_entity_poly.entity_id
_entity_poly.type
_entity_poly.pdbx_seq_one_letter_code
_entity_poly.pdbx_strand_id
1 'polypeptide(L)'
;MIERLLAERGRILQGEEEALHVLASKKKWIAATVGVAAIGTFVTVALASHTPVGFTTTPLVTGNLTHKVKQNSDRVKFQTKNPTDVRVARVDFAPGGHSGWHHHPGIVIVTVLSGAVTFTHSDCRSKTYGPGLPAGAVFVEGGDNPAQASSTAGATSYATFIAPHATPPVFRIDDHAFPGCP
;
A
#
# COMPACT_ATOMS: atom_id res chain seq x y z
N MET A 1 -49.25 -25.99 -59.22
CA MET A 1 -48.82 -24.95 -58.26
C MET A 1 -48.71 -25.50 -56.83
N ILE A 2 -49.60 -26.39 -56.41
CA ILE A 2 -49.61 -26.99 -55.06
C ILE A 2 -48.47 -27.97 -54.83
N GLU A 3 -48.09 -28.79 -55.83
CA GLU A 3 -46.98 -29.76 -55.64
C GLU A 3 -45.61 -29.14 -55.46
N ARG A 4 -45.32 -27.96 -56.00
CA ARG A 4 -44.07 -27.22 -55.75
C ARG A 4 -43.97 -26.72 -54.34
N LEU A 5 -45.08 -26.26 -53.77
CA LEU A 5 -45.12 -25.79 -52.35
C LEU A 5 -44.93 -26.93 -51.35
N LEU A 6 -45.43 -28.12 -51.63
CA LEU A 6 -45.27 -29.30 -50.83
C LEU A 6 -43.80 -29.80 -50.80
N ALA A 7 -43.14 -29.78 -51.97
CA ALA A 7 -41.74 -30.17 -52.13
C ALA A 7 -40.78 -29.19 -51.47
N GLU A 8 -41.13 -27.92 -51.45
CA GLU A 8 -40.31 -26.88 -50.77
C GLU A 8 -40.44 -26.96 -49.25
N ARG A 9 -41.66 -27.25 -48.77
CA ARG A 9 -41.91 -27.49 -47.33
C ARG A 9 -41.19 -28.73 -46.79
N GLY A 10 -41.13 -29.81 -47.60
CA GLY A 10 -40.37 -31.04 -47.23
C GLY A 10 -38.88 -30.79 -47.08
N ARG A 11 -38.27 -29.95 -47.95
CA ARG A 11 -36.85 -29.60 -47.88
C ARG A 11 -36.49 -28.73 -46.67
N ILE A 12 -37.40 -27.83 -46.28
CA ILE A 12 -37.19 -26.98 -45.08
C ILE A 12 -37.21 -27.84 -43.81
N LEU A 13 -38.15 -28.78 -43.70
CA LEU A 13 -38.25 -29.66 -42.51
C LEU A 13 -37.07 -30.63 -42.40
N GLN A 14 -36.54 -31.14 -43.51
CA GLN A 14 -35.32 -31.97 -43.50
C GLN A 14 -34.07 -31.19 -43.11
N GLY A 15 -33.95 -29.92 -43.51
CA GLY A 15 -32.85 -29.05 -43.11
C GLY A 15 -32.84 -28.72 -41.61
N GLU A 16 -34.02 -28.59 -41.00
CA GLU A 16 -34.13 -28.34 -39.56
C GLU A 16 -33.78 -29.59 -38.72
N GLU A 17 -34.15 -30.80 -39.16
CA GLU A 17 -33.73 -32.04 -38.46
C GLU A 17 -32.23 -32.29 -38.53
N GLU A 18 -31.58 -32.06 -39.70
CA GLU A 18 -30.13 -32.17 -39.81
C GLU A 18 -29.38 -31.12 -38.91
N ALA A 19 -29.90 -29.90 -38.87
CA ALA A 19 -29.33 -28.86 -38.02
C ALA A 19 -29.42 -29.20 -36.50
N LEU A 20 -30.53 -29.80 -36.09
CA LEU A 20 -30.74 -30.27 -34.72
C LEU A 20 -29.79 -31.44 -34.36
N HIS A 21 -29.55 -32.36 -35.31
CA HIS A 21 -28.63 -33.49 -35.08
C HIS A 21 -27.17 -33.04 -35.00
N VAL A 22 -26.75 -32.07 -35.77
CA VAL A 22 -25.41 -31.47 -35.71
C VAL A 22 -25.18 -30.73 -34.39
N LEU A 23 -26.18 -29.99 -33.90
CA LEU A 23 -26.14 -29.29 -32.63
C LEU A 23 -26.10 -30.26 -31.42
N ALA A 24 -26.84 -31.37 -31.49
CA ALA A 24 -26.83 -32.39 -30.44
C ALA A 24 -25.47 -33.16 -30.38
N SER A 25 -24.87 -33.41 -31.54
CA SER A 25 -23.53 -34.01 -31.62
C SER A 25 -22.44 -33.12 -31.05
N LYS A 26 -22.48 -31.83 -31.36
CA LYS A 26 -21.51 -30.86 -30.79
C LYS A 26 -21.60 -30.70 -29.25
N LYS A 27 -22.81 -30.81 -28.68
CA LYS A 27 -22.99 -30.80 -27.22
C LYS A 27 -22.39 -32.02 -26.52
N LYS A 28 -22.31 -33.16 -27.15
CA LYS A 28 -21.72 -34.39 -26.54
C LYS A 28 -20.18 -34.35 -26.50
N TRP A 29 -19.54 -33.56 -27.36
CA TRP A 29 -18.08 -33.40 -27.36
C TRP A 29 -17.56 -32.34 -26.37
N ILE A 30 -18.40 -31.43 -25.91
CA ILE A 30 -18.04 -30.40 -24.93
C ILE A 30 -18.09 -30.95 -23.47
N ALA A 31 -18.77 -32.07 -23.25
CA ALA A 31 -18.90 -32.65 -21.91
C ALA A 31 -17.74 -33.60 -21.51
N ALA A 32 -16.78 -33.88 -22.40
CA ALA A 32 -15.69 -34.81 -22.11
C ALA A 32 -14.32 -34.16 -21.85
N THR A 33 -14.23 -32.83 -21.80
CA THR A 33 -12.94 -32.12 -21.60
C THR A 33 -12.91 -31.18 -20.41
N VAL A 34 -13.81 -31.34 -19.43
CA VAL A 34 -13.75 -30.61 -18.15
C VAL A 34 -13.47 -31.63 -17.05
N GLY A 35 -12.28 -32.16 -17.02
CA GLY A 35 -11.86 -33.18 -16.06
C GLY A 35 -10.37 -33.21 -15.79
N VAL A 36 -9.63 -32.14 -16.11
CA VAL A 36 -8.31 -31.92 -15.55
C VAL A 36 -8.44 -30.75 -14.59
N ALA A 37 -8.70 -31.09 -13.33
CA ALA A 37 -8.51 -30.16 -12.24
C ALA A 37 -7.03 -29.76 -12.23
N ALA A 38 -6.70 -28.65 -12.90
CA ALA A 38 -5.49 -27.94 -12.61
C ALA A 38 -5.60 -27.49 -11.15
N ILE A 39 -5.00 -28.25 -10.24
CA ILE A 39 -4.63 -27.75 -8.93
C ILE A 39 -3.55 -26.71 -9.22
N GLY A 40 -3.98 -25.54 -9.68
CA GLY A 40 -3.19 -24.34 -9.68
C GLY A 40 -2.96 -24.02 -8.23
N THR A 41 -1.79 -24.32 -7.71
CA THR A 41 -1.28 -23.64 -6.52
C THR A 41 -1.32 -22.17 -6.87
N PHE A 42 -2.35 -21.47 -6.39
CA PHE A 42 -2.32 -20.01 -6.33
C PHE A 42 -1.18 -19.66 -5.38
N VAL A 43 0.01 -19.49 -5.93
CA VAL A 43 1.04 -18.72 -5.25
C VAL A 43 0.44 -17.31 -5.16
N THR A 44 -0.22 -17.04 -4.06
CA THR A 44 -0.50 -15.66 -3.67
C THR A 44 0.85 -15.03 -3.43
N VAL A 45 1.43 -14.43 -4.47
CA VAL A 45 2.48 -13.45 -4.28
C VAL A 45 1.79 -12.38 -3.43
N ALA A 46 2.06 -12.38 -2.15
CA ALA A 46 1.75 -11.26 -1.30
C ALA A 46 2.55 -10.10 -1.91
N LEU A 47 1.88 -9.28 -2.72
CA LEU A 47 2.42 -8.00 -3.13
C LEU A 47 2.62 -7.27 -1.81
N ALA A 48 3.87 -7.14 -1.38
CA ALA A 48 4.22 -6.37 -0.19
C ALA A 48 3.58 -4.99 -0.39
N SER A 49 2.53 -4.73 0.36
CA SER A 49 1.67 -3.58 0.14
C SER A 49 2.45 -2.32 0.53
N HIS A 50 2.62 -1.40 -0.41
CA HIS A 50 3.02 -0.02 -0.11
C HIS A 50 1.93 0.73 0.67
N THR A 51 0.72 0.19 0.69
CA THR A 51 -0.45 0.78 1.35
C THR A 51 -0.36 0.57 2.87
N PRO A 52 -0.58 1.61 3.68
CA PRO A 52 -0.65 1.47 5.13
C PRO A 52 -1.74 0.47 5.56
N VAL A 53 -1.45 -0.35 6.56
CA VAL A 53 -2.41 -1.30 7.15
C VAL A 53 -2.40 -1.13 8.67
N GLY A 54 -3.57 -0.97 9.28
CA GLY A 54 -3.66 -0.77 10.72
C GLY A 54 -2.86 0.44 11.23
N PHE A 55 -2.73 1.47 10.40
CA PHE A 55 -1.93 2.66 10.64
C PHE A 55 -2.80 3.90 10.45
N THR A 56 -2.77 4.81 11.41
CA THR A 56 -3.54 6.05 11.37
C THR A 56 -2.67 7.22 11.77
N THR A 57 -2.73 8.30 10.98
CA THR A 57 -2.10 9.57 11.31
C THR A 57 -3.18 10.63 11.52
N THR A 58 -3.25 11.18 12.73
CA THR A 58 -4.19 12.23 13.11
C THR A 58 -3.43 13.55 13.29
N PRO A 59 -3.53 14.51 12.37
CA PRO A 59 -2.94 15.83 12.53
C PRO A 59 -3.51 16.54 13.75
N LEU A 60 -2.64 17.09 14.58
CA LEU A 60 -3.01 17.88 15.76
C LEU A 60 -2.90 19.37 15.48
N VAL A 61 -1.80 19.79 14.88
CA VAL A 61 -1.55 21.18 14.52
C VAL A 61 -0.62 21.25 13.31
N THR A 62 -0.85 22.24 12.45
CA THR A 62 0.03 22.59 11.34
C THR A 62 0.27 24.09 11.34
N GLY A 63 1.51 24.49 11.16
CA GLY A 63 1.93 25.88 11.02
C GLY A 63 3.12 25.96 10.09
N ASN A 64 3.64 27.17 9.87
CA ASN A 64 4.81 27.37 9.05
C ASN A 64 5.82 28.34 9.67
N LEU A 65 7.08 28.08 9.39
CA LEU A 65 8.18 29.03 9.58
C LEU A 65 8.29 29.83 8.28
N THR A 66 7.83 31.06 8.28
CA THR A 66 7.76 31.92 7.09
C THR A 66 9.13 32.35 6.57
N HIS A 67 10.17 32.18 7.38
CA HIS A 67 11.55 32.55 7.07
C HIS A 67 12.49 31.42 7.43
N LYS A 68 13.71 31.44 6.84
CA LYS A 68 14.78 30.56 7.28
C LYS A 68 15.09 30.78 8.75
N VAL A 69 15.22 29.70 9.51
CA VAL A 69 15.59 29.71 10.91
C VAL A 69 17.01 29.20 11.07
N LYS A 70 17.79 29.83 11.91
CA LYS A 70 19.10 29.35 12.35
C LYS A 70 19.21 29.59 13.85
N GLN A 71 19.07 28.50 14.61
CA GLN A 71 19.13 28.52 16.06
C GLN A 71 20.21 27.57 16.54
N ASN A 72 21.14 28.07 17.35
CA ASN A 72 22.19 27.30 17.94
C ASN A 72 22.13 27.43 19.45
N SER A 73 22.24 26.33 20.14
CA SER A 73 22.53 26.26 21.56
C SER A 73 23.85 25.48 21.76
N ASP A 74 24.24 25.22 23.00
CA ASP A 74 25.51 24.57 23.31
C ASP A 74 25.78 23.29 22.45
N ARG A 75 24.78 22.37 22.40
CA ARG A 75 24.97 21.07 21.76
C ARG A 75 23.91 20.76 20.67
N VAL A 76 22.99 21.69 20.41
CA VAL A 76 21.91 21.49 19.44
C VAL A 76 21.93 22.63 18.42
N LYS A 77 21.91 22.25 17.15
CA LYS A 77 21.74 23.16 16.03
C LYS A 77 20.47 22.81 15.28
N PHE A 78 19.58 23.78 15.16
CA PHE A 78 18.39 23.69 14.31
C PHE A 78 18.51 24.72 13.17
N GLN A 79 18.34 24.27 11.95
CA GLN A 79 18.42 25.18 10.79
C GLN A 79 17.48 24.73 9.68
N THR A 80 16.69 25.69 9.15
CA THR A 80 15.96 25.53 7.91
C THR A 80 16.61 26.37 6.81
N LYS A 81 16.60 25.88 5.58
CA LYS A 81 17.19 26.58 4.42
C LYS A 81 16.24 27.61 3.83
N ASN A 82 14.93 27.33 3.88
CA ASN A 82 13.83 28.09 3.28
C ASN A 82 12.62 28.09 4.24
N PRO A 83 11.54 28.78 3.89
CA PRO A 83 10.25 28.61 4.56
C PRO A 83 9.89 27.14 4.68
N THR A 84 9.32 26.76 5.81
CA THR A 84 9.18 25.36 6.20
C THR A 84 7.83 25.13 6.86
N ASP A 85 7.10 24.11 6.45
CA ASP A 85 5.87 23.68 7.11
C ASP A 85 6.21 22.74 8.25
N VAL A 86 5.53 22.94 9.38
CA VAL A 86 5.68 22.12 10.58
C VAL A 86 4.31 21.54 10.94
N ARG A 87 4.24 20.21 11.09
CA ARG A 87 3.04 19.52 11.55
C ARG A 87 3.38 18.65 12.73
N VAL A 88 2.54 18.68 13.75
CA VAL A 88 2.54 17.67 14.80
C VAL A 88 1.32 16.78 14.60
N ALA A 89 1.54 15.48 14.63
CA ALA A 89 0.47 14.49 14.49
C ALA A 89 0.63 13.38 15.52
N ARG A 90 -0.49 12.79 15.92
CA ARG A 90 -0.53 11.51 16.60
C ARG A 90 -0.53 10.41 15.55
N VAL A 91 0.24 9.36 15.79
CA VAL A 91 0.36 8.19 14.94
C VAL A 91 0.06 6.94 15.76
N ASP A 92 -0.92 6.19 15.34
CA ASP A 92 -1.36 4.97 15.99
C ASP A 92 -1.16 3.76 15.06
N PHE A 93 -0.61 2.69 15.63
CA PHE A 93 -0.47 1.38 15.00
C PHE A 93 -1.37 0.37 15.72
N ALA A 94 -2.25 -0.30 15.00
CA ALA A 94 -2.88 -1.51 15.49
C ALA A 94 -1.85 -2.65 15.60
N PRO A 95 -2.12 -3.72 16.34
CA PRO A 95 -1.29 -4.92 16.33
C PRO A 95 -1.07 -5.45 14.90
N GLY A 96 0.18 -5.64 14.50
CA GLY A 96 0.57 -6.01 13.13
C GLY A 96 0.48 -4.88 12.10
N GLY A 97 0.17 -3.66 12.54
CA GLY A 97 0.06 -2.49 11.66
C GLY A 97 1.40 -2.00 11.11
N HIS A 98 1.37 -1.42 9.92
CA HIS A 98 2.53 -0.80 9.28
C HIS A 98 2.14 0.44 8.47
N SER A 99 3.09 1.37 8.34
CA SER A 99 2.90 2.63 7.62
C SER A 99 2.86 2.47 6.09
N GLY A 100 3.20 1.29 5.56
CA GLY A 100 3.60 1.15 4.16
C GLY A 100 4.94 1.85 3.89
N TRP A 101 5.55 1.52 2.75
CA TRP A 101 6.79 2.14 2.31
C TRP A 101 6.54 3.57 1.84
N HIS A 102 7.33 4.50 2.35
CA HIS A 102 7.18 5.92 2.03
C HIS A 102 8.47 6.69 2.40
N HIS A 103 8.59 7.90 1.89
CA HIS A 103 9.60 8.85 2.34
C HIS A 103 8.99 10.21 2.68
N HIS A 104 9.80 11.09 3.23
CA HIS A 104 9.41 12.43 3.62
C HIS A 104 10.31 13.46 2.91
N PRO A 105 9.75 14.55 2.33
CA PRO A 105 10.54 15.57 1.65
C PRO A 105 11.39 16.42 2.63
N GLY A 106 11.25 16.16 3.91
CA GLY A 106 11.97 16.85 4.98
C GLY A 106 12.37 15.87 6.09
N ILE A 107 12.34 16.33 7.32
CA ILE A 107 12.73 15.57 8.51
C ILE A 107 11.47 15.28 9.33
N VAL A 108 11.39 14.09 9.90
CA VAL A 108 10.36 13.73 10.88
C VAL A 108 11.04 13.25 12.15
N ILE A 109 10.64 13.82 13.28
CA ILE A 109 11.06 13.38 14.61
C ILE A 109 9.88 12.62 15.20
N VAL A 110 10.05 11.32 15.43
CA VAL A 110 9.03 10.44 15.99
C VAL A 110 9.38 10.12 17.44
N THR A 111 8.43 10.38 18.35
CA THR A 111 8.53 10.03 19.77
C THR A 111 7.48 8.97 20.11
N VAL A 112 7.90 7.76 20.43
CA VAL A 112 7.02 6.66 20.81
C VAL A 112 6.54 6.85 22.24
N LEU A 113 5.22 7.03 22.40
CA LEU A 113 4.58 7.20 23.71
C LEU A 113 4.37 5.86 24.42
N SER A 114 3.89 4.85 23.66
CA SER A 114 3.59 3.52 24.19
C SER A 114 3.76 2.45 23.11
N GLY A 115 4.01 1.22 23.54
CA GLY A 115 4.31 0.11 22.62
C GLY A 115 5.72 0.19 22.05
N ALA A 116 5.92 -0.41 20.88
CA ALA A 116 7.20 -0.43 20.18
C ALA A 116 6.99 -0.26 18.68
N VAL A 117 7.83 0.55 18.05
CA VAL A 117 7.84 0.81 16.60
C VAL A 117 9.15 0.29 16.03
N THR A 118 9.07 -0.62 15.08
CA THR A 118 10.20 -1.07 14.27
C THR A 118 10.28 -0.22 13.01
N PHE A 119 11.38 0.48 12.84
CA PHE A 119 11.68 1.30 11.68
C PHE A 119 12.65 0.57 10.77
N THR A 120 12.24 0.32 9.53
CA THR A 120 12.96 -0.46 8.52
C THR A 120 13.31 0.44 7.34
N HIS A 121 14.57 0.52 6.98
CA HIS A 121 15.08 1.24 5.82
C HIS A 121 14.97 0.39 4.54
N SER A 122 15.11 1.04 3.39
CA SER A 122 15.09 0.39 2.06
C SER A 122 16.22 -0.62 1.83
N ASP A 123 17.27 -0.61 2.65
CA ASP A 123 18.33 -1.63 2.69
C ASP A 123 18.02 -2.80 3.65
N CYS A 124 16.76 -2.91 4.10
CA CYS A 124 16.22 -3.90 5.02
C CYS A 124 16.82 -3.87 6.44
N ARG A 125 17.63 -2.89 6.78
CA ARG A 125 18.08 -2.72 8.16
C ARG A 125 16.96 -2.15 9.01
N SER A 126 16.72 -2.77 10.16
CA SER A 126 15.66 -2.40 11.07
C SER A 126 16.18 -2.07 12.47
N LYS A 127 15.47 -1.18 13.15
CA LYS A 127 15.70 -0.86 14.55
C LYS A 127 14.39 -0.60 15.26
N THR A 128 14.24 -1.12 16.48
CA THR A 128 12.99 -0.99 17.25
C THR A 128 13.15 0.05 18.34
N TYR A 129 12.20 0.96 18.42
CA TYR A 129 12.15 2.08 19.35
C TYR A 129 10.91 1.99 20.24
N GLY A 130 11.04 2.42 21.48
CA GLY A 130 9.95 2.45 22.45
C GLY A 130 10.43 2.79 23.85
N PRO A 131 9.52 3.15 24.77
CA PRO A 131 9.89 3.39 26.16
C PRO A 131 10.59 2.18 26.79
N GLY A 132 11.74 2.42 27.42
CA GLY A 132 12.54 1.37 28.07
C GLY A 132 13.36 0.47 27.13
N LEU A 133 13.28 0.64 25.82
CA LEU A 133 14.08 -0.13 24.87
C LEU A 133 15.51 0.46 24.74
N PRO A 134 16.52 -0.38 24.41
CA PRO A 134 17.92 0.08 24.28
C PRO A 134 18.12 1.18 23.23
N ALA A 135 17.29 1.22 22.18
CA ALA A 135 17.32 2.26 21.15
C ALA A 135 16.70 3.59 21.60
N GLY A 136 16.03 3.60 22.75
CA GLY A 136 15.25 4.73 23.22
C GLY A 136 13.88 4.83 22.57
N ALA A 137 13.14 5.88 22.91
CA ALA A 137 11.78 6.12 22.44
C ALA A 137 11.71 7.13 21.28
N VAL A 138 12.84 7.61 20.77
CA VAL A 138 12.87 8.66 19.73
C VAL A 138 13.73 8.21 18.56
N PHE A 139 13.23 8.44 17.35
CA PHE A 139 14.00 8.31 16.12
C PHE A 139 13.73 9.47 15.17
N VAL A 140 14.63 9.62 14.20
CA VAL A 140 14.53 10.63 13.15
C VAL A 140 14.53 9.93 11.81
N GLU A 141 13.63 10.31 10.95
CA GLU A 141 13.51 9.82 9.57
C GLU A 141 13.38 10.98 8.58
N GLY A 142 13.45 10.69 7.29
CA GLY A 142 13.30 11.67 6.22
C GLY A 142 14.50 11.76 5.28
N GLY A 143 14.50 12.81 4.45
CA GLY A 143 15.58 13.05 3.49
C GLY A 143 15.53 12.16 2.26
N ASP A 144 14.35 11.96 1.69
CA ASP A 144 14.12 11.19 0.45
C ASP A 144 14.57 9.71 0.52
N ASN A 145 14.74 9.16 1.73
CA ASN A 145 15.12 7.77 1.94
C ASN A 145 13.86 6.95 2.29
N PRO A 146 13.42 6.05 1.40
CA PRO A 146 12.26 5.21 1.66
C PRO A 146 12.45 4.33 2.90
N ALA A 147 11.40 4.27 3.70
CA ALA A 147 11.36 3.48 4.93
C ALA A 147 9.93 3.01 5.23
N GLN A 148 9.82 2.07 6.14
CA GLN A 148 8.55 1.59 6.68
C GLN A 148 8.64 1.52 8.20
N ALA A 149 7.63 2.01 8.88
CA ALA A 149 7.43 1.80 10.31
C ALA A 149 6.35 0.74 10.55
N SER A 150 6.55 -0.14 11.51
CA SER A 150 5.60 -1.20 11.87
C SER A 150 5.56 -1.43 13.38
N SER A 151 4.47 -2.06 13.85
CA SER A 151 4.35 -2.46 15.24
C SER A 151 3.65 -3.81 15.38
N THR A 152 4.32 -4.79 15.98
CA THR A 152 3.76 -6.14 16.17
C THR A 152 2.60 -6.14 17.19
N ALA A 153 2.75 -5.40 18.28
CA ALA A 153 1.77 -5.41 19.40
C ALA A 153 0.88 -4.17 19.43
N GLY A 154 1.08 -3.25 18.49
CA GLY A 154 0.47 -1.92 18.49
C GLY A 154 1.34 -0.88 19.22
N ALA A 155 1.23 0.36 18.80
CA ALA A 155 1.97 1.49 19.37
C ALA A 155 1.22 2.80 19.17
N THR A 156 1.49 3.76 20.05
CA THR A 156 1.12 5.17 19.86
C THR A 156 2.38 6.01 19.88
N SER A 157 2.51 6.92 18.95
CA SER A 157 3.62 7.88 18.87
C SER A 157 3.15 9.27 18.47
N TYR A 158 4.00 10.26 18.66
CA TYR A 158 3.84 11.60 18.12
C TYR A 158 4.94 11.88 17.11
N ALA A 159 4.55 12.36 15.95
CA ALA A 159 5.46 12.72 14.87
C ALA A 159 5.46 14.22 14.65
N THR A 160 6.65 14.83 14.64
CA THR A 160 6.86 16.22 14.24
C THR A 160 7.47 16.22 12.86
N PHE A 161 6.68 16.61 11.86
CA PHE A 161 7.09 16.74 10.47
C PHE A 161 7.63 18.16 10.24
N ILE A 162 8.78 18.26 9.60
CA ILE A 162 9.44 19.52 9.24
C ILE A 162 9.79 19.41 7.77
N ALA A 163 8.97 19.98 6.89
CA ALA A 163 9.05 19.82 5.44
C ALA A 163 9.21 21.16 4.72
N PRO A 164 9.79 21.21 3.52
CA PRO A 164 9.81 22.41 2.70
C PRO A 164 8.38 22.93 2.51
N HIS A 165 8.23 24.26 2.58
CA HIS A 165 6.90 24.88 2.39
C HIS A 165 6.35 24.56 0.99
N ALA A 166 5.09 24.12 0.95
CA ALA A 166 4.34 23.84 -0.27
C ALA A 166 2.86 24.16 -0.09
N THR A 167 2.14 24.35 -1.20
CA THR A 167 0.70 24.61 -1.20
C THR A 167 0.00 23.64 -2.17
N PRO A 168 -0.75 22.65 -1.66
CA PRO A 168 -0.88 22.26 -0.24
C PRO A 168 0.41 21.69 0.34
N PRO A 169 0.57 21.70 1.68
CA PRO A 169 1.74 21.11 2.33
C PRO A 169 1.87 19.60 2.09
N VAL A 170 3.07 19.16 1.74
CA VAL A 170 3.39 17.74 1.51
C VAL A 170 4.28 17.23 2.65
N PHE A 171 3.82 16.20 3.35
CA PHE A 171 4.54 15.61 4.48
C PHE A 171 4.90 14.15 4.28
N ARG A 172 4.35 13.50 3.24
CA ARG A 172 4.56 12.10 2.93
C ARG A 172 4.45 11.87 1.42
N ILE A 173 5.29 10.99 0.90
CA ILE A 173 5.28 10.49 -0.47
C ILE A 173 5.35 8.97 -0.40
N ASP A 174 4.38 8.28 -1.00
CA ASP A 174 4.32 6.83 -0.98
C ASP A 174 5.28 6.22 -1.99
N ASP A 175 5.96 5.16 -1.59
CA ASP A 175 6.96 4.44 -2.37
C ASP A 175 6.52 3.02 -2.70
N HIS A 176 7.24 2.40 -3.61
CA HIS A 176 7.07 0.97 -3.90
C HIS A 176 7.58 0.12 -2.74
N ALA A 177 7.04 -1.09 -2.63
CA ALA A 177 7.63 -2.08 -1.73
C ALA A 177 9.06 -2.44 -2.16
N PHE A 178 9.95 -2.64 -1.18
CA PHE A 178 11.32 -3.05 -1.44
C PHE A 178 11.41 -4.58 -1.35
N PRO A 179 11.69 -5.28 -2.47
CA PRO A 179 11.77 -6.73 -2.50
C PRO A 179 12.83 -7.25 -1.53
N GLY A 180 12.46 -8.23 -0.71
CA GLY A 180 13.36 -8.84 0.27
C GLY A 180 13.37 -8.17 1.64
N CYS A 181 12.69 -7.04 1.82
CA CYS A 181 12.44 -6.47 3.13
C CYS A 181 11.15 -7.03 3.76
N PRO A 182 11.09 -7.16 5.11
CA PRO A 182 9.90 -7.63 5.81
C PRO A 182 8.74 -6.64 5.74
#